data_9452043e23598afd7765a420fab11e87
#
_entry.id   9452043e23598afd7765a420fab11e87
#
_cell.length_a   1.000
_cell.length_b   1.000
_cell.length_c   1.000
_cell.angle_alpha   90.00
_cell.angle_beta   90.00
_cell.angle_gamma   90.00
#
_symmetry.space_group_name_H-M   'P 1'
#
loop_
_entity.id
_entity.type
_entity.pdbx_description
1 polymer ?
#
loop_
_entity_poly.entity_id
_entity_poly.type
_entity_poly.pdbx_seq_one_letter_code
_entity_poly.pdbx_strand_id
1 'polypeptide(L)'
;PTEEAVETLFRRLFFDPETYDLSRVGRMKINSRFNRGTETGPMTLEPEDIIDTMKAIVQLRNGEGQVDDIDHLGNRRVRCVGELTENQFRSGLVRVERAVRERLGQAESDNLMPHDLINSKPISAAIRDFFGSSQLSQFMDQTNPLSEITHKRRISALGPGGLTRERAGFEVRDVHPTHYGRVCPIETPE
;
A
#
# COMPACT_ATOMS: atom_id res chain seq x y z
N PRO A 1 -29.21 8.86 -12.18
CA PRO A 1 -28.78 8.12 -11.00
C PRO A 1 -29.85 8.25 -9.93
N THR A 2 -30.30 7.11 -9.38
CA THR A 2 -31.22 7.08 -8.25
C THR A 2 -30.42 7.24 -6.96
N GLU A 3 -31.04 7.80 -5.92
CA GLU A 3 -30.41 8.00 -4.61
C GLU A 3 -29.85 6.68 -4.04
N GLU A 4 -30.62 5.59 -4.17
CA GLU A 4 -30.20 4.24 -3.76
C GLU A 4 -28.93 3.75 -4.49
N ALA A 5 -28.82 4.04 -5.78
CA ALA A 5 -27.64 3.65 -6.56
C ALA A 5 -26.39 4.41 -6.13
N VAL A 6 -26.53 5.69 -5.77
CA VAL A 6 -25.44 6.52 -5.26
C VAL A 6 -25.01 6.06 -3.86
N GLU A 7 -25.97 5.78 -2.98
CA GLU A 7 -25.69 5.25 -1.64
C GLU A 7 -24.96 3.89 -1.70
N THR A 8 -25.44 2.99 -2.54
CA THR A 8 -24.81 1.68 -2.76
C THR A 8 -23.39 1.82 -3.29
N LEU A 9 -23.17 2.72 -4.25
CA LEU A 9 -21.83 2.99 -4.79
C LEU A 9 -20.91 3.57 -3.73
N PHE A 10 -21.37 4.56 -2.96
CA PHE A 10 -20.59 5.20 -1.92
C PHE A 10 -20.23 4.21 -0.80
N ARG A 11 -21.19 3.41 -0.36
CA ARG A 11 -20.96 2.35 0.63
C ARG A 11 -19.91 1.36 0.15
N ARG A 12 -20.00 0.92 -1.10
CA ARG A 12 -19.04 -0.01 -1.70
C ARG A 12 -17.64 0.59 -1.80
N LEU A 13 -17.50 1.87 -2.11
CA LEU A 13 -16.18 2.50 -2.31
C LEU A 13 -15.40 2.71 -1.02
N PHE A 14 -16.06 2.99 0.10
CA PHE A 14 -15.41 3.46 1.31
C PHE A 14 -15.64 2.57 2.55
N PHE A 15 -16.76 1.86 2.62
CA PHE A 15 -17.17 1.12 3.81
C PHE A 15 -17.16 -0.40 3.63
N ASP A 16 -16.93 -0.88 2.43
CA ASP A 16 -16.91 -2.30 2.13
C ASP A 16 -15.49 -2.87 2.29
N PRO A 17 -15.29 -3.85 3.17
CA PRO A 17 -13.98 -4.47 3.39
C PRO A 17 -13.44 -5.24 2.17
N GLU A 18 -14.29 -5.58 1.19
CA GLU A 18 -13.85 -6.22 -0.05
C GLU A 18 -13.14 -5.24 -1.00
N THR A 19 -13.49 -3.95 -0.93
CA THR A 19 -13.00 -2.93 -1.87
C THR A 19 -12.06 -1.91 -1.24
N TYR A 20 -12.14 -1.73 0.08
CA TYR A 20 -11.37 -0.72 0.81
C TYR A 20 -10.65 -1.30 2.03
N ASP A 21 -9.36 -1.07 2.14
CA ASP A 21 -8.52 -1.49 3.26
C ASP A 21 -7.52 -0.39 3.61
N LEU A 22 -7.71 0.22 4.78
CA LEU A 22 -6.80 1.23 5.35
C LEU A 22 -5.49 0.64 5.85
N SER A 23 -5.43 -0.66 6.08
CA SER A 23 -4.41 -1.36 6.86
C SER A 23 -4.32 -0.90 8.32
N ARG A 24 -3.63 -1.69 9.15
CA ARG A 24 -3.41 -1.34 10.57
C ARG A 24 -2.66 -0.02 10.74
N VAL A 25 -1.67 0.24 9.87
CA VAL A 25 -0.86 1.45 9.92
C VAL A 25 -1.70 2.68 9.57
N GLY A 26 -2.55 2.61 8.55
CA GLY A 26 -3.46 3.68 8.18
C GLY A 26 -4.45 4.00 9.29
N ARG A 27 -5.08 2.98 9.89
CA ARG A 27 -6.01 3.17 11.02
C ARG A 27 -5.31 3.79 12.23
N MET A 28 -4.13 3.31 12.58
CA MET A 28 -3.33 3.89 13.68
C MET A 28 -3.01 5.38 13.43
N LYS A 29 -2.63 5.74 12.21
CA LYS A 29 -2.32 7.13 11.84
C LYS A 29 -3.55 8.03 11.92
N ILE A 30 -4.70 7.60 11.45
CA ILE A 30 -5.97 8.34 11.56
C ILE A 30 -6.34 8.54 13.03
N ASN A 31 -6.32 7.47 13.83
CA ASN A 31 -6.66 7.53 15.24
C ASN A 31 -5.71 8.46 16.01
N SER A 32 -4.42 8.39 15.72
CA SER A 32 -3.42 9.30 16.31
C SER A 32 -3.65 10.75 15.91
N ARG A 33 -4.00 11.02 14.64
CA ARG A 33 -4.29 12.37 14.16
C ARG A 33 -5.49 13.00 14.84
N PHE A 34 -6.53 12.22 15.09
CA PHE A 34 -7.76 12.68 15.73
C PHE A 34 -7.82 12.44 17.24
N ASN A 35 -6.70 12.06 17.86
CA ASN A 35 -6.60 11.80 19.31
C ASN A 35 -7.64 10.80 19.83
N ARG A 36 -7.98 9.79 19.02
CA ARG A 36 -8.98 8.77 19.38
C ARG A 36 -8.45 7.69 20.30
N GLY A 37 -7.33 7.76 20.90
CA GLY A 37 -6.83 6.91 22.00
C GLY A 37 -6.74 5.39 21.78
N THR A 38 -7.25 4.88 20.69
CA THR A 38 -7.25 3.43 20.35
C THR A 38 -6.40 3.16 19.13
N GLU A 39 -5.46 2.22 19.26
CA GLU A 39 -4.64 1.76 18.13
C GLU A 39 -5.42 0.78 17.21
N THR A 40 -6.59 0.34 17.64
CA THR A 40 -7.43 -0.65 16.97
C THR A 40 -8.74 -0.03 16.50
N GLY A 41 -9.26 -0.53 15.40
CA GLY A 41 -10.52 -0.10 14.81
C GLY A 41 -10.78 -0.86 13.50
N PRO A 42 -11.92 -0.60 12.85
CA PRO A 42 -12.22 -1.22 11.55
C PRO A 42 -11.20 -0.80 10.50
N MET A 43 -10.88 -1.71 9.60
CA MET A 43 -9.95 -1.46 8.48
C MET A 43 -10.58 -0.67 7.34
N THR A 44 -11.88 -0.45 7.40
CA THR A 44 -12.65 0.41 6.50
C THR A 44 -12.82 1.80 7.09
N LEU A 45 -13.16 2.77 6.27
CA LEU A 45 -13.56 4.09 6.77
C LEU A 45 -14.88 3.99 7.53
N GLU A 46 -15.06 4.92 8.45
CA GLU A 46 -16.33 5.18 9.14
C GLU A 46 -16.83 6.59 8.76
N PRO A 47 -18.14 6.85 8.77
CA PRO A 47 -18.67 8.20 8.50
C PRO A 47 -18.04 9.28 9.38
N GLU A 48 -17.69 8.93 10.62
CA GLU A 48 -17.03 9.78 11.58
C GLU A 48 -15.63 10.18 11.14
N ASP A 49 -14.89 9.30 10.45
CA ASP A 49 -13.57 9.62 9.90
C ASP A 49 -13.66 10.74 8.87
N ILE A 50 -14.70 10.71 8.04
CA ILE A 50 -14.95 11.74 7.01
C ILE A 50 -15.28 13.08 7.67
N ILE A 51 -16.16 13.06 8.67
CA ILE A 51 -16.57 14.26 9.42
C ILE A 51 -15.37 14.89 10.13
N ASP A 52 -14.56 14.07 10.81
CA ASP A 52 -13.38 14.56 11.53
C ASP A 52 -12.29 15.08 10.57
N THR A 53 -12.16 14.47 9.39
CA THR A 53 -11.29 14.99 8.33
C THR A 53 -11.76 16.37 7.86
N MET A 54 -13.07 16.54 7.63
CA MET A 54 -13.64 17.84 7.25
C MET A 54 -13.42 18.88 8.33
N LYS A 55 -13.64 18.53 9.60
CA LYS A 55 -13.36 19.42 10.74
C LYS A 55 -11.89 19.86 10.78
N ALA A 56 -10.95 18.89 10.61
CA ALA A 56 -9.53 19.18 10.59
C ALA A 56 -9.14 20.13 9.46
N ILE A 57 -9.70 19.96 8.26
CA ILE A 57 -9.47 20.86 7.13
C ILE A 57 -9.97 22.27 7.43
N VAL A 58 -11.15 22.40 8.02
CA VAL A 58 -11.71 23.71 8.41
C VAL A 58 -10.86 24.37 9.49
N GLN A 59 -10.40 23.63 10.50
CA GLN A 59 -9.50 24.13 11.56
C GLN A 59 -8.18 24.64 10.96
N LEU A 60 -7.54 23.85 10.08
CA LEU A 60 -6.32 24.27 9.38
C LEU A 60 -6.53 25.53 8.55
N ARG A 61 -7.66 25.68 7.86
CA ARG A 61 -8.02 26.87 7.11
C ARG A 61 -8.16 28.10 8.03
N ASN A 62 -8.65 27.91 9.23
CA ASN A 62 -8.79 28.97 10.24
C ASN A 62 -7.47 29.30 10.94
N GLY A 63 -6.39 28.61 10.63
CA GLY A 63 -5.08 28.79 11.27
C GLY A 63 -4.91 28.02 12.58
N GLU A 64 -5.82 27.09 12.88
CA GLU A 64 -5.73 26.22 14.04
C GLU A 64 -5.04 24.89 13.66
N GLY A 65 -4.00 24.52 14.40
CA GLY A 65 -3.26 23.28 14.18
C GLY A 65 -2.06 23.44 13.24
N GLN A 66 -1.43 22.33 12.90
CA GLN A 66 -0.27 22.27 12.01
C GLN A 66 -0.53 21.33 10.86
N VAL A 67 -0.05 21.71 9.67
CA VAL A 67 -0.05 20.84 8.50
C VAL A 67 1.00 19.75 8.71
N ASP A 68 0.63 18.49 8.41
CA ASP A 68 1.58 17.39 8.49
C ASP A 68 2.63 17.51 7.37
N ASP A 69 3.88 17.35 7.74
CA ASP A 69 4.98 17.28 6.80
C ASP A 69 5.03 15.86 6.19
N ILE A 70 4.78 15.78 4.89
CA ILE A 70 4.75 14.53 4.14
C ILE A 70 6.14 13.90 4.06
N ASP A 71 7.20 14.72 4.00
CA ASP A 71 8.58 14.26 3.82
C ASP A 71 9.25 13.90 5.15
N HIS A 72 8.61 14.19 6.26
CA HIS A 72 9.08 13.77 7.58
C HIS A 72 9.11 12.24 7.69
N LEU A 73 10.27 11.66 8.02
CA LEU A 73 10.44 10.20 8.09
C LEU A 73 9.62 9.50 9.19
N GLY A 74 8.98 10.25 10.08
CA GLY A 74 7.94 9.75 10.97
C GLY A 74 6.63 9.41 10.26
N ASN A 75 6.35 10.06 9.13
CA ASN A 75 5.17 9.85 8.30
C ASN A 75 5.45 8.94 7.10
N ARG A 76 6.70 8.86 6.67
CA ARG A 76 7.15 8.05 5.54
C ARG A 76 7.84 6.80 6.06
N ARG A 77 7.18 5.65 5.92
CA ARG A 77 7.72 4.37 6.40
C ARG A 77 8.44 3.59 5.30
N VAL A 78 9.36 2.74 5.70
CA VAL A 78 10.02 1.79 4.81
C VAL A 78 9.20 0.50 4.76
N ARG A 79 8.88 0.03 3.57
CA ARG A 79 8.23 -1.26 3.34
C ARG A 79 9.29 -2.33 3.04
N CYS A 80 9.23 -3.42 3.77
CA CYS A 80 10.12 -4.56 3.55
C CYS A 80 9.65 -5.44 2.38
N VAL A 81 10.54 -6.29 1.89
CA VAL A 81 10.25 -7.23 0.80
C VAL A 81 9.07 -8.14 1.11
N GLY A 82 8.89 -8.54 2.36
CA GLY A 82 7.76 -9.37 2.80
C GLY A 82 6.40 -8.70 2.51
N GLU A 83 6.25 -7.44 2.85
CA GLU A 83 5.02 -6.67 2.59
C GLU A 83 4.78 -6.48 1.08
N LEU A 84 5.83 -6.19 0.32
CA LEU A 84 5.71 -6.05 -1.14
C LEU A 84 5.32 -7.37 -1.80
N THR A 85 5.87 -8.48 -1.35
CA THR A 85 5.52 -9.83 -1.84
C THR A 85 4.09 -10.20 -1.45
N GLU A 86 3.66 -9.89 -0.23
CA GLU A 86 2.29 -10.10 0.23
C GLU A 86 1.29 -9.36 -0.67
N ASN A 87 1.56 -8.10 -1.02
CA ASN A 87 0.69 -7.32 -1.90
C ASN A 87 0.56 -7.96 -3.29
N GLN A 88 1.65 -8.52 -3.84
CA GLN A 88 1.62 -9.24 -5.11
C GLN A 88 0.88 -10.57 -5.02
N PHE A 89 1.06 -11.29 -3.93
CA PHE A 89 0.34 -12.52 -3.65
C PHE A 89 -1.17 -12.25 -3.54
N ARG A 90 -1.57 -11.22 -2.81
CA ARG A 90 -2.96 -10.76 -2.69
C ARG A 90 -3.57 -10.42 -4.06
N SER A 91 -2.84 -9.70 -4.91
CA SER A 91 -3.26 -9.42 -6.28
C SER A 91 -3.47 -10.69 -7.11
N GLY A 92 -2.59 -11.68 -6.94
CA GLY A 92 -2.74 -13.01 -7.55
C GLY A 92 -3.99 -13.74 -7.06
N LEU A 93 -4.28 -13.69 -5.76
CA LEU A 93 -5.49 -14.30 -5.15
C LEU A 93 -6.78 -13.68 -5.69
N VAL A 94 -6.85 -12.37 -5.83
CA VAL A 94 -8.02 -11.68 -6.41
C VAL A 94 -8.29 -12.14 -7.85
N ARG A 95 -7.23 -12.39 -8.63
CA ARG A 95 -7.37 -12.94 -9.99
C ARG A 95 -7.90 -14.38 -9.96
N VAL A 96 -7.43 -15.20 -9.01
CA VAL A 96 -7.93 -16.58 -8.83
C VAL A 96 -9.40 -16.55 -8.41
N GLU A 97 -9.75 -15.73 -7.44
CA GLU A 97 -11.14 -15.57 -6.99
C GLU A 97 -12.08 -15.20 -8.15
N ARG A 98 -11.70 -14.21 -8.95
CA ARG A 98 -12.47 -13.82 -10.14
C ARG A 98 -12.67 -15.00 -11.10
N ALA A 99 -11.59 -15.72 -11.41
CA ALA A 99 -11.66 -16.87 -12.29
C ALA A 99 -12.52 -18.01 -11.73
N VAL A 100 -12.47 -18.25 -10.44
CA VAL A 100 -13.34 -19.22 -9.75
C VAL A 100 -14.80 -18.80 -9.85
N ARG A 101 -15.09 -17.53 -9.57
CA ARG A 101 -16.46 -16.97 -9.64
C ARG A 101 -17.03 -17.09 -11.07
N GLU A 102 -16.23 -16.80 -12.09
CA GLU A 102 -16.64 -16.95 -13.49
C GLU A 102 -16.91 -18.42 -13.85
N ARG A 103 -16.05 -19.35 -13.43
CA ARG A 103 -16.24 -20.78 -13.67
C ARG A 103 -17.46 -21.34 -12.96
N LEU A 104 -17.72 -20.93 -11.72
CA LEU A 104 -18.93 -21.32 -10.99
C LEU A 104 -20.20 -20.83 -11.69
N GLY A 105 -20.17 -19.62 -12.27
CA GLY A 105 -21.31 -19.11 -13.04
C GLY A 105 -21.57 -19.83 -14.36
N GLN A 106 -20.57 -20.50 -14.93
CA GLN A 106 -20.66 -21.25 -16.18
C GLN A 106 -20.87 -22.76 -15.98
N ALA A 107 -20.75 -23.23 -14.74
CA ALA A 107 -20.81 -24.64 -14.43
C ALA A 107 -22.24 -25.17 -14.39
N GLU A 108 -22.57 -26.10 -15.27
CA GLU A 108 -23.87 -26.79 -15.34
C GLU A 108 -23.89 -28.12 -14.56
N SER A 109 -22.79 -28.52 -13.93
CA SER A 109 -22.64 -29.87 -13.38
C SER A 109 -22.54 -29.86 -11.86
N ASP A 110 -23.35 -30.70 -11.21
CA ASP A 110 -23.40 -30.91 -9.76
C ASP A 110 -22.15 -31.64 -9.19
N ASN A 111 -21.22 -32.09 -10.03
CA ASN A 111 -20.07 -32.90 -9.64
C ASN A 111 -18.74 -32.15 -9.73
N LEU A 112 -18.72 -30.84 -9.55
CA LEU A 112 -17.51 -30.03 -9.56
C LEU A 112 -16.68 -30.22 -8.28
N MET A 113 -15.41 -30.56 -8.45
CA MET A 113 -14.47 -30.63 -7.35
C MET A 113 -13.69 -29.32 -7.22
N PRO A 114 -13.28 -28.91 -6.00
CA PRO A 114 -12.53 -27.65 -5.79
C PRO A 114 -11.26 -27.52 -6.64
N HIS A 115 -10.57 -28.63 -6.91
CA HIS A 115 -9.35 -28.62 -7.73
C HIS A 115 -9.60 -28.31 -9.21
N ASP A 116 -10.81 -28.52 -9.72
CA ASP A 116 -11.19 -28.18 -11.09
C ASP A 116 -11.42 -26.69 -11.27
N LEU A 117 -11.80 -26.02 -10.17
CA LEU A 117 -12.09 -24.59 -10.14
C LEU A 117 -10.85 -23.75 -9.87
N ILE A 118 -9.96 -24.24 -9.00
CA ILE A 118 -8.81 -23.48 -8.53
C ILE A 118 -7.62 -23.63 -9.47
N ASN A 119 -7.07 -22.53 -9.94
CA ASN A 119 -5.87 -22.47 -10.74
C ASN A 119 -4.81 -21.61 -10.04
N SER A 120 -3.67 -22.19 -9.71
CA SER A 120 -2.56 -21.49 -9.03
C SER A 120 -1.68 -20.64 -9.97
N LYS A 121 -1.83 -20.77 -11.28
CA LYS A 121 -1.02 -20.06 -12.27
C LYS A 121 -1.03 -18.54 -12.12
N PRO A 122 -2.17 -17.85 -11.84
CA PRO A 122 -2.19 -16.40 -11.66
C PRO A 122 -1.35 -15.92 -10.48
N ILE A 123 -1.29 -16.68 -9.38
CA ILE A 123 -0.45 -16.38 -8.23
C ILE A 123 1.02 -16.50 -8.59
N SER A 124 1.40 -17.62 -9.17
CA SER A 124 2.79 -17.86 -9.61
C SER A 124 3.24 -16.84 -10.65
N ALA A 125 2.35 -16.42 -11.54
CA ALA A 125 2.63 -15.38 -12.53
C ALA A 125 2.86 -14.02 -11.87
N ALA A 126 2.01 -13.62 -10.91
CA ALA A 126 2.14 -12.34 -10.21
C ALA A 126 3.46 -12.25 -9.42
N ILE A 127 3.85 -13.32 -8.73
CA ILE A 127 5.10 -13.38 -7.99
C ILE A 127 6.30 -13.37 -8.94
N ARG A 128 6.26 -14.15 -10.02
CA ARG A 128 7.33 -14.18 -11.02
C ARG A 128 7.51 -12.84 -11.73
N ASP A 129 6.42 -12.15 -12.03
CA ASP A 129 6.44 -10.82 -12.64
C ASP A 129 7.07 -9.79 -11.68
N PHE A 130 6.72 -9.83 -10.40
CA PHE A 130 7.31 -8.96 -9.39
C PHE A 130 8.83 -9.15 -9.28
N PHE A 131 9.32 -10.37 -9.16
CA PHE A 131 10.76 -10.63 -9.04
C PHE A 131 11.51 -10.49 -10.38
N GLY A 132 10.84 -10.61 -11.51
CA GLY A 132 11.47 -10.55 -12.84
C GLY A 132 11.47 -9.15 -13.48
N SER A 133 10.44 -8.35 -13.26
CA SER A 133 10.26 -7.08 -13.99
C SER A 133 10.04 -5.85 -13.10
N SER A 134 9.94 -6.00 -11.79
CA SER A 134 9.79 -4.87 -10.87
C SER A 134 11.03 -3.99 -10.84
N GLN A 135 10.83 -2.67 -10.73
CA GLN A 135 11.92 -1.71 -10.53
C GLN A 135 12.70 -1.95 -9.23
N LEU A 136 12.09 -2.58 -8.24
CA LEU A 136 12.69 -2.89 -6.94
C LEU A 136 13.51 -4.18 -6.96
N SER A 137 13.21 -5.09 -7.88
CA SER A 137 13.95 -6.33 -8.07
C SER A 137 15.05 -6.11 -9.10
N GLN A 138 16.27 -6.14 -8.68
CA GLN A 138 17.45 -5.87 -9.50
C GLN A 138 18.48 -7.00 -9.35
N PHE A 139 19.35 -7.15 -10.34
CA PHE A 139 20.50 -8.03 -10.20
C PHE A 139 21.40 -7.54 -9.07
N MET A 140 21.80 -8.46 -8.19
CA MET A 140 22.70 -8.15 -7.10
C MET A 140 24.09 -7.79 -7.63
N ASP A 141 24.67 -6.70 -7.15
CA ASP A 141 26.04 -6.37 -7.41
C ASP A 141 26.96 -7.30 -6.61
N GLN A 142 27.76 -8.10 -7.30
CA GLN A 142 28.64 -9.11 -6.71
C GLN A 142 30.13 -8.83 -6.97
N THR A 143 30.50 -7.57 -7.19
CA THR A 143 31.89 -7.18 -7.46
C THR A 143 32.80 -7.50 -6.27
N ASN A 144 32.34 -7.23 -5.05
CA ASN A 144 33.01 -7.61 -3.80
C ASN A 144 31.96 -7.78 -2.67
N PRO A 145 32.32 -8.40 -1.54
CA PRO A 145 31.38 -8.62 -0.43
C PRO A 145 30.75 -7.33 0.13
N LEU A 146 31.49 -6.22 0.11
CA LEU A 146 30.97 -4.94 0.59
C LEU A 146 29.90 -4.39 -0.35
N SER A 147 30.08 -4.50 -1.66
CA SER A 147 29.08 -4.12 -2.66
C SER A 147 27.79 -4.92 -2.51
N GLU A 148 27.86 -6.21 -2.20
CA GLU A 148 26.70 -7.05 -1.94
C GLU A 148 25.90 -6.56 -0.73
N ILE A 149 26.58 -6.28 0.39
CA ILE A 149 25.95 -5.78 1.61
C ILE A 149 25.30 -4.42 1.37
N THR A 150 25.99 -3.52 0.71
CA THR A 150 25.50 -2.19 0.34
C THR A 150 24.24 -2.28 -0.52
N HIS A 151 24.23 -3.16 -1.51
CA HIS A 151 23.08 -3.36 -2.37
C HIS A 151 21.86 -3.93 -1.59
N LYS A 152 22.08 -4.88 -0.68
CA LYS A 152 21.02 -5.45 0.16
C LYS A 152 20.41 -4.44 1.14
N ARG A 153 21.19 -3.44 1.58
CA ARG A 153 20.77 -2.39 2.52
C ARG A 153 20.18 -1.15 1.84
N ARG A 154 20.14 -1.13 0.51
CA ARG A 154 19.61 0.01 -0.26
C ARG A 154 18.10 0.20 0.00
N ILE A 155 17.70 1.44 0.25
CA ILE A 155 16.32 1.88 0.34
C ILE A 155 16.00 2.68 -0.93
N SER A 156 14.87 2.37 -1.59
CA SER A 156 14.44 3.06 -2.80
C SER A 156 13.08 3.72 -2.58
N ALA A 157 12.91 4.93 -3.12
CA ALA A 157 11.60 5.61 -3.15
C ALA A 157 10.76 5.23 -4.38
N LEU A 158 11.33 4.44 -5.29
CA LEU A 158 10.68 4.01 -6.54
C LEU A 158 9.76 2.80 -6.31
N GLY A 159 8.93 2.50 -7.31
CA GLY A 159 8.13 1.29 -7.35
C GLY A 159 6.64 1.48 -7.01
N PRO A 160 5.89 0.38 -6.86
CA PRO A 160 4.45 0.43 -6.59
C PRO A 160 4.14 1.17 -5.28
N GLY A 161 3.25 2.16 -5.35
CA GLY A 161 2.91 3.02 -4.20
C GLY A 161 4.01 4.01 -3.79
N GLY A 162 5.06 4.16 -4.60
CA GLY A 162 6.12 5.16 -4.49
C GLY A 162 6.13 6.12 -5.67
N LEU A 163 7.30 6.71 -5.91
CA LEU A 163 7.51 7.66 -6.99
C LEU A 163 7.86 6.96 -8.30
N THR A 164 7.51 7.58 -9.41
CA THR A 164 8.05 7.23 -10.71
C THR A 164 9.22 8.16 -11.03
N ARG A 165 10.23 7.68 -11.78
CA ARG A 165 11.41 8.48 -12.16
C ARG A 165 11.06 9.82 -12.79
N GLU A 166 10.02 9.85 -13.60
CA GLU A 166 9.57 11.03 -14.33
C GLU A 166 8.85 12.05 -13.44
N ARG A 167 8.22 11.57 -12.35
CA ARG A 167 7.45 12.42 -11.42
C ARG A 167 8.25 12.85 -10.19
N ALA A 168 9.49 12.41 -10.05
CA ALA A 168 10.37 12.82 -8.97
C ALA A 168 10.84 14.27 -9.20
N GLY A 169 10.10 15.23 -8.67
CA GLY A 169 10.47 16.63 -8.63
C GLY A 169 11.65 16.90 -7.68
N PHE A 170 12.13 18.13 -7.68
CA PHE A 170 13.24 18.55 -6.84
C PHE A 170 12.94 18.39 -5.34
N GLU A 171 11.73 18.75 -4.91
CA GLU A 171 11.30 18.68 -3.51
C GLU A 171 11.39 17.27 -2.90
N VAL A 172 11.11 16.24 -3.72
CA VAL A 172 11.14 14.85 -3.27
C VAL A 172 12.57 14.28 -3.21
N ARG A 173 13.50 14.91 -3.92
CA ARG A 173 14.91 14.53 -3.94
C ARG A 173 15.72 15.19 -2.84
N ASP A 174 15.18 16.23 -2.20
CA ASP A 174 15.81 16.88 -1.07
C ASP A 174 15.85 15.97 0.16
N VAL A 175 16.93 16.10 0.91
CA VAL A 175 17.12 15.36 2.15
C VAL A 175 16.46 16.10 3.28
N HIS A 176 15.37 15.53 3.83
CA HIS A 176 14.73 16.08 5.00
C HIS A 176 15.63 15.98 6.23
N PRO A 177 15.65 16.97 7.16
CA PRO A 177 16.48 16.92 8.36
C PRO A 177 16.31 15.67 9.22
N THR A 178 15.11 15.09 9.26
CA THR A 178 14.80 13.84 9.98
C THR A 178 15.50 12.61 9.38
N HIS A 179 16.01 12.71 8.15
CA HIS A 179 16.77 11.65 7.49
C HIS A 179 18.03 11.28 8.30
N TYR A 180 18.73 12.27 8.86
CA TYR A 180 19.92 12.05 9.69
C TYR A 180 19.66 11.29 10.99
N GLY A 181 18.42 11.28 11.46
CA GLY A 181 18.00 10.47 12.62
C GLY A 181 17.64 9.02 12.28
N ARG A 182 17.48 8.69 11.00
CA ARG A 182 17.04 7.37 10.54
C ARG A 182 18.04 6.64 9.67
N VAL A 183 18.78 7.36 8.84
CA VAL A 183 19.72 6.81 7.86
C VAL A 183 21.10 7.38 8.12
N CYS A 184 22.10 6.50 8.25
CA CYS A 184 23.46 6.92 8.51
C CYS A 184 24.09 7.55 7.24
N PRO A 185 24.55 8.80 7.29
CA PRO A 185 25.13 9.47 6.11
C PRO A 185 26.48 8.89 5.69
N ILE A 186 27.15 8.17 6.58
CA ILE A 186 28.47 7.58 6.30
C ILE A 186 28.34 6.25 5.55
N GLU A 187 27.39 5.41 5.96
CA GLU A 187 27.19 4.08 5.36
C GLU A 187 26.27 4.09 4.14
N THR A 188 25.53 5.18 3.90
CA THR A 188 24.60 5.25 2.77
C THR A 188 25.39 5.58 1.50
N PRO A 189 25.39 4.70 0.49
CA PRO A 189 26.01 5.01 -0.80
C PRO A 189 25.16 6.06 -1.53
N GLU A 190 25.79 6.85 -2.33
CA GLU A 190 25.15 7.80 -3.23
C GLU A 190 24.28 7.12 -4.30
#